data_597560fecf816e47a5cff72b16f4f243
#
_entry.id   597560fecf816e47a5cff72b16f4f243
#
_cell.length_a   1.000
_cell.length_b   1.000
_cell.length_c   1.000
_cell.angle_alpha   90.00
_cell.angle_beta   90.00
_cell.angle_gamma   90.00
#
_symmetry.space_group_name_H-M   'P 1'
#
loop_
_entity.id
_entity.type
_entity.pdbx_description
1 polymer ?
#
loop_
_entity_poly.entity_id
_entity_poly.type
_entity_poly.pdbx_seq_one_letter_code
_entity_poly.pdbx_strand_id
1 'polypeptide(L)'
;MLLKTSDWMTEERENDVLFLSRGTPITRGEIKRRASVLAARLVDTPCRTVGIAERDPVKFITELIATLALRRTPVLAGGNRLASLEPAPDAVWSTETAVPPAGSAVIPSGDEGEPATDLPPISPDAELLLFTSGTTGKPKPVRKIVRLLDREAEMVSEIFPDLRHLAVASSVDPLHLYGLTFTVWVPMALGFTRIVPRLEVPEDLASVTVPSALISSPTFLRYLDPAVPHDAVRFILSAGGKLGADTGARVKEIVGIPASGIYGSTETGVVAFTREAGKGDAELAPGVSFIGDPREGRIKTPLTARGDATLDDRIEPIGSHTFRLLGRRDRIVKIAEERVSLDEIEKTVLGRYDFHTVTLAVTLKGRQAIGITVDQSRSPGYDPTRVRQYERELRKLLKPAAVPRFWRSVPVLPQNTQGKTDMDAVRSLFEETMTTELLPKIKESTPFEIGKVSVTFDLEPELGWFKGHFDAQPILPGVAQLELVTRFASQFAGPAALKEVVQMKFTTPMTPGDTVRLTLASLDPEFSTNVKFDYQVYRNNSWRLASIGRLKLCKAA
;
A
#
# COMPACT_ATOMS: atom_id res chain seq x y z
N MET A 1 -34.82 6.07 -15.51
CA MET A 1 -34.77 6.97 -14.35
C MET A 1 -33.73 6.41 -13.40
N LEU A 2 -32.84 7.25 -12.85
CA LEU A 2 -31.84 6.80 -11.88
C LEU A 2 -32.53 6.54 -10.54
N LEU A 3 -32.20 5.42 -9.91
CA LEU A 3 -32.75 5.03 -8.61
C LEU A 3 -31.90 5.67 -7.50
N LYS A 4 -32.53 6.45 -6.65
CA LYS A 4 -31.85 6.96 -5.45
C LYS A 4 -31.76 5.87 -4.39
N THR A 5 -30.81 5.99 -3.49
CA THR A 5 -30.61 5.03 -2.40
C THR A 5 -31.87 4.86 -1.53
N SER A 6 -32.68 5.92 -1.36
CA SER A 6 -33.99 5.85 -0.68
C SER A 6 -34.95 4.84 -1.30
N ASP A 7 -34.81 4.58 -2.60
CA ASP A 7 -35.74 3.76 -3.38
C ASP A 7 -35.19 2.36 -3.68
N TRP A 8 -34.02 2.02 -3.15
CA TRP A 8 -33.36 0.74 -3.45
C TRP A 8 -34.19 -0.48 -3.03
N MET A 9 -34.99 -0.36 -1.97
CA MET A 9 -35.75 -1.47 -1.38
C MET A 9 -37.27 -1.32 -1.56
N THR A 10 -37.70 -0.58 -2.59
CA THR A 10 -39.13 -0.44 -2.92
C THR A 10 -39.71 -1.73 -3.53
N GLU A 11 -40.99 -2.01 -3.25
CA GLU A 11 -41.67 -3.25 -3.66
C GLU A 11 -41.79 -3.38 -5.18
N GLU A 12 -41.94 -2.27 -5.90
CA GLU A 12 -42.13 -2.25 -7.37
C GLU A 12 -40.96 -2.89 -8.16
N ARG A 13 -39.82 -3.11 -7.53
CA ARG A 13 -38.58 -3.60 -8.17
C ARG A 13 -38.00 -4.89 -7.56
N GLU A 14 -38.76 -5.60 -6.78
CA GLU A 14 -38.28 -6.81 -6.09
C GLU A 14 -37.78 -7.91 -7.05
N ASN A 15 -38.31 -7.94 -8.27
CA ASN A 15 -37.90 -8.90 -9.31
C ASN A 15 -36.64 -8.47 -10.10
N ASP A 16 -36.12 -7.26 -9.90
CA ASP A 16 -34.90 -6.82 -10.58
C ASP A 16 -33.73 -7.72 -10.16
N VAL A 17 -33.01 -8.26 -11.13
CA VAL A 17 -31.81 -9.09 -10.87
C VAL A 17 -30.64 -8.17 -10.52
N LEU A 18 -30.18 -8.23 -9.29
CA LEU A 18 -29.04 -7.45 -8.80
C LEU A 18 -27.69 -8.18 -8.96
N PHE A 19 -27.72 -9.51 -8.85
CA PHE A 19 -26.50 -10.32 -8.96
C PHE A 19 -26.74 -11.55 -9.81
N LEU A 20 -25.69 -11.97 -10.52
CA LEU A 20 -25.56 -13.28 -11.14
C LEU A 20 -24.46 -14.04 -10.41
N SER A 21 -24.83 -14.98 -9.55
CA SER A 21 -23.90 -15.83 -8.83
C SER A 21 -23.71 -17.14 -9.60
N ARG A 22 -22.59 -17.25 -10.34
CA ARG A 22 -22.32 -18.42 -11.21
C ARG A 22 -23.51 -18.76 -12.11
N GLY A 23 -24.13 -17.74 -12.70
CA GLY A 23 -25.29 -17.87 -13.56
C GLY A 23 -26.65 -17.92 -12.83
N THR A 24 -26.69 -18.05 -11.52
CA THR A 24 -27.94 -18.01 -10.73
C THR A 24 -28.30 -16.58 -10.37
N PRO A 25 -29.50 -16.08 -10.73
CA PRO A 25 -29.92 -14.74 -10.40
C PRO A 25 -30.24 -14.59 -8.90
N ILE A 26 -29.84 -13.48 -8.32
CA ILE A 26 -30.24 -13.02 -6.98
C ILE A 26 -30.98 -11.70 -7.18
N THR A 27 -32.22 -11.63 -6.75
CA THR A 27 -33.09 -10.49 -6.98
C THR A 27 -32.97 -9.43 -5.86
N ARG A 28 -33.50 -8.26 -6.14
CA ARG A 28 -33.63 -7.16 -5.17
C ARG A 28 -34.48 -7.58 -3.97
N GLY A 29 -35.59 -8.30 -4.19
CA GLY A 29 -36.42 -8.83 -3.13
C GLY A 29 -35.67 -9.79 -2.21
N GLU A 30 -34.83 -10.65 -2.78
CA GLU A 30 -33.98 -11.54 -1.98
C GLU A 30 -32.96 -10.75 -1.13
N ILE A 31 -32.33 -9.71 -1.67
CA ILE A 31 -31.43 -8.84 -0.91
C ILE A 31 -32.20 -8.08 0.19
N LYS A 32 -33.41 -7.59 -0.10
CA LYS A 32 -34.29 -6.94 0.87
C LYS A 32 -34.61 -7.88 2.04
N ARG A 33 -35.02 -9.13 1.72
CA ARG A 33 -35.30 -10.16 2.72
C ARG A 33 -34.08 -10.42 3.62
N ARG A 34 -32.92 -10.67 3.03
CA ARG A 34 -31.66 -10.90 3.77
C ARG A 34 -31.28 -9.71 4.65
N ALA A 35 -31.39 -8.50 4.11
CA ALA A 35 -31.11 -7.28 4.88
C ALA A 35 -32.09 -7.06 6.04
N SER A 36 -33.38 -7.46 5.89
CA SER A 36 -34.37 -7.44 6.97
C SER A 36 -34.01 -8.40 8.10
N VAL A 37 -33.54 -9.61 7.78
CA VAL A 37 -33.03 -10.57 8.80
C VAL A 37 -31.86 -9.98 9.58
N LEU A 38 -30.89 -9.35 8.90
CA LEU A 38 -29.76 -8.71 9.56
C LEU A 38 -30.18 -7.48 10.38
N ALA A 39 -31.11 -6.67 9.87
CA ALA A 39 -31.64 -5.52 10.58
C ALA A 39 -32.28 -5.90 11.92
N ALA A 40 -33.01 -7.02 11.98
CA ALA A 40 -33.58 -7.53 13.23
C ALA A 40 -32.53 -7.78 14.31
N ARG A 41 -31.37 -8.31 13.95
CA ARG A 41 -30.25 -8.53 14.88
C ARG A 41 -29.59 -7.22 15.32
N LEU A 42 -29.57 -6.22 14.44
CA LEU A 42 -28.96 -4.93 14.70
C LEU A 42 -29.84 -4.01 15.55
N VAL A 43 -31.17 -4.15 15.50
CA VAL A 43 -32.13 -3.35 16.28
C VAL A 43 -31.81 -3.40 17.76
N ASP A 44 -31.56 -4.60 18.30
CA ASP A 44 -31.32 -4.82 19.73
C ASP A 44 -29.88 -4.48 20.17
N THR A 45 -29.00 -4.13 19.22
CA THR A 45 -27.60 -3.80 19.52
C THR A 45 -27.45 -2.30 19.73
N PRO A 46 -27.04 -1.83 20.93
CA PRO A 46 -26.84 -0.42 21.21
C PRO A 46 -25.56 0.09 20.56
N CYS A 47 -25.64 0.51 19.30
CA CYS A 47 -24.49 1.01 18.52
C CYS A 47 -24.90 2.19 17.62
N ARG A 48 -23.95 3.07 17.32
CA ARG A 48 -24.10 4.15 16.31
C ARG A 48 -23.33 3.83 15.05
N THR A 49 -22.18 3.18 15.21
CA THR A 49 -21.25 2.82 14.14
C THR A 49 -21.12 1.31 14.03
N VAL A 50 -21.11 0.77 12.81
CA VAL A 50 -21.04 -0.68 12.56
C VAL A 50 -19.94 -0.96 11.53
N GLY A 51 -18.93 -1.71 11.93
CA GLY A 51 -17.84 -2.15 11.06
C GLY A 51 -18.30 -3.18 10.05
N ILE A 52 -17.96 -2.97 8.79
CA ILE A 52 -18.17 -3.90 7.68
C ILE A 52 -16.81 -4.23 7.06
N ALA A 53 -16.41 -5.51 7.11
CA ALA A 53 -15.17 -6.02 6.51
C ALA A 53 -15.44 -7.11 5.47
N GLU A 54 -16.70 -7.32 5.11
CA GLU A 54 -17.13 -8.36 4.19
C GLU A 54 -16.65 -8.06 2.76
N ARG A 55 -16.14 -9.08 2.08
CA ARG A 55 -15.65 -9.00 0.69
C ARG A 55 -16.56 -9.66 -0.32
N ASP A 56 -17.40 -10.60 0.12
CA ASP A 56 -18.46 -11.15 -0.74
C ASP A 56 -19.44 -10.04 -1.08
N PRO A 57 -19.64 -9.73 -2.37
CA PRO A 57 -20.45 -8.59 -2.77
C PRO A 57 -21.92 -8.67 -2.36
N VAL A 58 -22.47 -9.87 -2.25
CA VAL A 58 -23.87 -10.10 -1.86
C VAL A 58 -24.03 -9.86 -0.37
N LYS A 59 -23.16 -10.44 0.45
CA LYS A 59 -23.16 -10.21 1.90
C LYS A 59 -22.87 -8.76 2.24
N PHE A 60 -21.85 -8.16 1.57
CA PHE A 60 -21.49 -6.75 1.77
C PHE A 60 -22.68 -5.81 1.58
N ILE A 61 -23.42 -5.93 0.45
CA ILE A 61 -24.57 -5.04 0.21
C ILE A 61 -25.70 -5.29 1.19
N THR A 62 -25.88 -6.52 1.62
CA THR A 62 -26.90 -6.90 2.61
C THR A 62 -26.62 -6.25 3.98
N GLU A 63 -25.36 -6.32 4.46
CA GLU A 63 -24.92 -5.68 5.69
C GLU A 63 -24.98 -4.14 5.58
N LEU A 64 -24.59 -3.59 4.44
CA LEU A 64 -24.64 -2.15 4.17
C LEU A 64 -26.07 -1.62 4.24
N ILE A 65 -27.02 -2.27 3.56
CA ILE A 65 -28.43 -1.87 3.54
C ILE A 65 -29.03 -1.98 4.95
N ALA A 66 -28.82 -3.11 5.66
CA ALA A 66 -29.31 -3.29 7.02
C ALA A 66 -28.81 -2.18 7.97
N THR A 67 -27.53 -1.83 7.85
CA THR A 67 -26.90 -0.80 8.67
C THR A 67 -27.47 0.60 8.38
N LEU A 68 -27.55 0.97 7.09
CA LEU A 68 -28.03 2.30 6.67
C LEU A 68 -29.53 2.49 6.94
N ALA A 69 -30.36 1.45 6.69
CA ALA A 69 -31.80 1.51 6.92
C ALA A 69 -32.13 1.79 8.40
N LEU A 70 -31.35 1.23 9.33
CA LEU A 70 -31.49 1.48 10.76
C LEU A 70 -30.80 2.78 11.24
N ARG A 71 -30.38 3.65 10.32
CA ARG A 71 -29.70 4.91 10.61
C ARG A 71 -28.42 4.73 11.43
N ARG A 72 -27.73 3.62 11.24
CA ARG A 72 -26.38 3.40 11.77
C ARG A 72 -25.35 3.84 10.73
N THR A 73 -24.18 4.23 11.16
CA THR A 73 -23.09 4.64 10.27
C THR A 73 -22.19 3.45 9.94
N PRO A 74 -22.18 2.93 8.70
CA PRO A 74 -21.23 1.91 8.29
C PRO A 74 -19.79 2.43 8.35
N VAL A 75 -18.89 1.62 8.91
CA VAL A 75 -17.45 1.85 8.96
C VAL A 75 -16.79 0.82 8.06
N LEU A 76 -16.34 1.24 6.89
CA LEU A 76 -15.79 0.38 5.86
C LEU A 76 -14.27 0.29 5.97
N ALA A 77 -13.75 -0.89 6.28
CA ALA A 77 -12.32 -1.12 6.36
C ALA A 77 -11.96 -2.52 5.87
N GLY A 78 -10.98 -2.61 4.97
CA GLY A 78 -10.50 -3.88 4.45
C GLY A 78 -9.62 -4.64 5.42
N GLY A 79 -9.81 -5.95 5.51
CA GLY A 79 -8.96 -6.91 6.22
C GLY A 79 -8.89 -6.69 7.73
N ASN A 80 -7.74 -7.04 8.33
CA ASN A 80 -7.49 -6.91 9.77
C ASN A 80 -7.40 -5.45 10.29
N ARG A 81 -7.71 -4.48 9.44
CA ARG A 81 -7.60 -3.05 9.78
C ARG A 81 -8.70 -2.56 10.72
N LEU A 82 -9.85 -3.23 10.80
CA LEU A 82 -10.90 -2.85 11.75
C LEU A 82 -10.37 -2.76 13.20
N ALA A 83 -9.53 -3.72 13.59
CA ALA A 83 -8.94 -3.78 14.94
C ALA A 83 -8.05 -2.58 15.29
N SER A 84 -7.54 -1.85 14.30
CA SER A 84 -6.61 -0.73 14.46
C SER A 84 -7.22 0.64 14.16
N LEU A 85 -8.54 0.72 13.93
CA LEU A 85 -9.21 1.99 13.65
C LEU A 85 -9.37 2.85 14.90
N GLU A 86 -9.16 4.14 14.76
CA GLU A 86 -9.44 5.16 15.77
C GLU A 86 -10.30 6.27 15.13
N PRO A 87 -11.58 6.46 15.60
CA PRO A 87 -12.26 5.65 16.61
C PRO A 87 -12.67 4.26 16.09
N ALA A 88 -12.67 3.27 17.00
CA ALA A 88 -13.18 1.94 16.72
C ALA A 88 -14.72 1.98 16.50
N PRO A 89 -15.30 1.12 15.64
CA PRO A 89 -16.75 0.98 15.53
C PRO A 89 -17.35 0.37 16.80
N ASP A 90 -18.56 0.80 17.14
CA ASP A 90 -19.28 0.29 18.34
C ASP A 90 -19.64 -1.20 18.20
N ALA A 91 -19.96 -1.62 16.99
CA ALA A 91 -20.28 -3.01 16.65
C ALA A 91 -19.62 -3.41 15.32
N VAL A 92 -19.48 -4.71 15.07
CA VAL A 92 -18.89 -5.27 13.84
C VAL A 92 -19.73 -6.45 13.37
N TRP A 93 -20.04 -6.50 12.07
CA TRP A 93 -20.56 -7.71 11.44
C TRP A 93 -19.51 -8.81 11.46
N SER A 94 -19.90 -9.98 11.96
CA SER A 94 -19.02 -11.14 12.07
C SER A 94 -18.76 -11.72 10.69
N THR A 95 -17.50 -11.70 10.24
CA THR A 95 -17.05 -12.36 9.00
C THR A 95 -15.83 -13.22 9.30
N GLU A 96 -15.48 -14.14 8.40
CA GLU A 96 -14.29 -14.99 8.56
C GLU A 96 -12.98 -14.19 8.63
N THR A 97 -12.98 -12.97 8.09
CA THR A 97 -11.79 -12.12 7.94
C THR A 97 -11.75 -10.93 8.90
N ALA A 98 -12.84 -10.63 9.60
CA ALA A 98 -12.91 -9.49 10.51
C ALA A 98 -12.32 -9.83 11.89
N VAL A 99 -11.34 -9.04 12.31
CA VAL A 99 -10.88 -9.01 13.70
C VAL A 99 -11.57 -7.83 14.39
N PRO A 100 -12.54 -8.06 15.28
CA PRO A 100 -13.24 -6.98 15.95
C PRO A 100 -12.29 -6.20 16.87
N PRO A 101 -12.40 -4.85 16.92
CA PRO A 101 -11.68 -4.07 17.93
C PRO A 101 -12.10 -4.47 19.34
N ALA A 102 -11.21 -4.28 20.31
CA ALA A 102 -11.53 -4.51 21.72
C ALA A 102 -12.71 -3.61 22.15
N GLY A 103 -13.74 -4.21 22.72
CA GLY A 103 -14.94 -3.53 23.20
C GLY A 103 -16.05 -3.35 22.16
N SER A 104 -15.84 -3.68 20.88
CA SER A 104 -16.92 -3.70 19.89
C SER A 104 -17.83 -4.92 20.08
N ALA A 105 -19.15 -4.72 19.94
CA ALA A 105 -20.09 -5.83 19.87
C ALA A 105 -19.93 -6.61 18.56
N VAL A 106 -20.05 -7.93 18.60
CA VAL A 106 -20.00 -8.79 17.40
C VAL A 106 -21.41 -9.22 17.04
N ILE A 107 -21.84 -8.88 15.81
CA ILE A 107 -23.17 -9.19 15.29
C ILE A 107 -23.05 -10.31 14.27
N PRO A 108 -23.78 -11.43 14.40
CA PRO A 108 -23.76 -12.50 13.42
C PRO A 108 -24.20 -12.03 12.02
N SER A 109 -23.41 -12.27 10.99
CA SER A 109 -23.67 -11.85 9.59
C SER A 109 -24.44 -12.90 8.76
N GLY A 110 -24.82 -14.04 9.32
CA GLY A 110 -25.65 -15.01 8.62
C GLY A 110 -27.03 -14.44 8.26
N ASP A 111 -27.50 -14.71 7.05
CA ASP A 111 -28.77 -14.23 6.52
C ASP A 111 -29.91 -15.27 6.58
N GLU A 112 -29.71 -16.30 7.38
CA GLU A 112 -30.71 -17.34 7.68
C GLU A 112 -31.68 -16.87 8.77
N GLY A 113 -32.97 -17.09 8.58
CA GLY A 113 -34.04 -16.73 9.50
C GLY A 113 -35.22 -16.04 8.83
N GLU A 114 -36.27 -15.79 9.61
CA GLU A 114 -37.45 -15.06 9.16
C GLU A 114 -37.19 -13.55 9.19
N PRO A 115 -37.64 -12.80 8.17
CA PRO A 115 -37.54 -11.35 8.16
C PRO A 115 -38.44 -10.78 9.27
N ALA A 116 -37.86 -10.09 10.23
CA ALA A 116 -38.58 -9.62 11.40
C ALA A 116 -39.14 -8.19 11.26
N THR A 117 -38.72 -7.41 10.27
CA THR A 117 -39.03 -6.00 10.16
C THR A 117 -38.99 -5.50 8.73
N ASP A 118 -39.95 -4.64 8.35
CA ASP A 118 -39.83 -3.86 7.12
C ASP A 118 -38.66 -2.89 7.26
N LEU A 119 -37.80 -2.86 6.19
CA LEU A 119 -36.67 -1.94 6.15
C LEU A 119 -37.18 -0.53 5.85
N PRO A 120 -36.92 0.46 6.71
CA PRO A 120 -37.25 1.85 6.40
C PRO A 120 -36.36 2.34 5.24
N PRO A 121 -36.85 3.35 4.47
CA PRO A 121 -36.06 3.98 3.43
C PRO A 121 -34.73 4.52 3.98
N ILE A 122 -33.66 4.32 3.22
CA ILE A 122 -32.34 4.85 3.59
C ILE A 122 -32.38 6.38 3.45
N SER A 123 -31.95 7.07 4.50
CA SER A 123 -31.89 8.53 4.50
C SER A 123 -30.86 9.05 3.51
N PRO A 124 -31.15 10.06 2.68
CA PRO A 124 -30.17 10.69 1.81
C PRO A 124 -29.03 11.39 2.59
N ASP A 125 -29.28 11.74 3.85
CA ASP A 125 -28.27 12.33 4.74
C ASP A 125 -27.56 11.30 5.62
N ALA A 126 -27.81 10.01 5.41
CA ALA A 126 -27.04 8.96 6.07
C ALA A 126 -25.55 9.04 5.66
N GLU A 127 -24.70 8.67 6.59
CA GLU A 127 -23.25 8.78 6.44
C GLU A 127 -22.56 7.42 6.46
N LEU A 128 -21.43 7.34 5.76
CA LEU A 128 -20.51 6.22 5.80
C LEU A 128 -19.11 6.74 6.14
N LEU A 129 -18.33 5.92 6.82
CA LEU A 129 -16.91 6.18 7.09
C LEU A 129 -16.05 5.22 6.26
N LEU A 130 -15.19 5.79 5.41
CA LEU A 130 -14.10 5.08 4.76
C LEU A 130 -12.78 5.50 5.39
N PHE A 131 -11.77 4.66 5.28
CA PHE A 131 -10.45 4.98 5.80
C PHE A 131 -9.42 4.98 4.69
N THR A 132 -8.62 6.04 4.62
CA THR A 132 -7.48 6.16 3.70
C THR A 132 -6.19 5.88 4.46
N SER A 133 -5.20 5.29 3.78
CA SER A 133 -3.84 5.18 4.31
C SER A 133 -3.26 6.60 4.38
N GLY A 134 -3.27 7.19 5.57
CA GLY A 134 -2.64 8.50 5.78
C GLY A 134 -1.15 8.46 5.47
N THR A 135 -0.59 9.55 4.94
CA THR A 135 0.88 9.72 4.73
C THR A 135 1.71 9.55 6.02
N THR A 136 1.05 9.60 7.17
CA THR A 136 1.63 9.42 8.52
C THR A 136 1.52 7.99 9.05
N GLY A 137 1.05 7.02 8.24
CA GLY A 137 0.86 5.62 8.65
C GLY A 137 -0.43 5.35 9.44
N LYS A 138 -1.09 6.36 10.02
CA LYS A 138 -2.39 6.19 10.69
C LYS A 138 -3.55 6.35 9.71
N PRO A 139 -4.52 5.41 9.67
CA PRO A 139 -5.71 5.54 8.83
C PRO A 139 -6.50 6.81 9.19
N LYS A 140 -6.87 7.60 8.16
CA LYS A 140 -7.71 8.79 8.34
C LYS A 140 -9.15 8.48 7.95
N PRO A 141 -10.14 8.78 8.82
CA PRO A 141 -11.54 8.63 8.47
C PRO A 141 -11.97 9.69 7.45
N VAL A 142 -12.64 9.24 6.39
CA VAL A 142 -13.27 10.09 5.38
C VAL A 142 -14.76 9.81 5.40
N ARG A 143 -15.54 10.86 5.68
CA ARG A 143 -17.00 10.80 5.77
C ARG A 143 -17.62 10.98 4.39
N LYS A 144 -18.50 10.07 4.00
CA LYS A 144 -19.33 10.16 2.79
C LYS A 144 -20.79 10.27 3.18
N ILE A 145 -21.56 11.04 2.42
CA ILE A 145 -22.99 11.22 2.59
C ILE A 145 -23.71 10.54 1.42
N VAL A 146 -24.76 9.78 1.71
CA VAL A 146 -25.49 8.98 0.72
C VAL A 146 -25.93 9.81 -0.49
N ARG A 147 -26.54 11.00 -0.31
CA ARG A 147 -26.94 11.87 -1.43
C ARG A 147 -25.80 12.30 -2.35
N LEU A 148 -24.55 12.37 -1.83
CA LEU A 148 -23.38 12.70 -2.64
C LEU A 148 -22.88 11.48 -3.43
N LEU A 149 -23.05 10.26 -2.90
CA LEU A 149 -22.79 9.02 -3.65
C LEU A 149 -23.85 8.81 -4.73
N ASP A 150 -25.13 9.14 -4.46
CA ASP A 150 -26.18 9.15 -5.47
C ASP A 150 -25.84 10.14 -6.60
N ARG A 151 -25.36 11.35 -6.25
CA ARG A 151 -24.90 12.35 -7.25
C ARG A 151 -23.69 11.87 -8.03
N GLU A 152 -22.77 11.14 -7.40
CA GLU A 152 -21.61 10.54 -8.07
C GLU A 152 -22.06 9.48 -9.08
N ALA A 153 -23.03 8.63 -8.74
CA ALA A 153 -23.61 7.66 -9.68
C ALA A 153 -24.29 8.33 -10.87
N GLU A 154 -25.00 9.44 -10.68
CA GLU A 154 -25.57 10.26 -11.75
C GLU A 154 -24.46 10.78 -12.68
N MET A 155 -23.41 11.39 -12.12
CA MET A 155 -22.26 11.91 -12.86
C MET A 155 -21.58 10.81 -13.69
N VAL A 156 -21.35 9.63 -13.11
CA VAL A 156 -20.77 8.47 -13.82
C VAL A 156 -21.63 8.05 -14.99
N SER A 157 -22.96 8.08 -14.84
CA SER A 157 -23.89 7.74 -15.94
C SER A 157 -23.89 8.76 -17.08
N GLU A 158 -23.57 10.03 -16.78
CA GLU A 158 -23.39 11.08 -17.79
C GLU A 158 -22.05 10.88 -18.55
N ILE A 159 -20.98 10.52 -17.84
CA ILE A 159 -19.65 10.28 -18.43
C ILE A 159 -19.62 9.02 -19.30
N PHE A 160 -20.22 7.94 -18.83
CA PHE A 160 -20.19 6.61 -19.45
C PHE A 160 -21.61 6.07 -19.70
N PRO A 161 -22.37 6.63 -20.65
CA PRO A 161 -23.75 6.19 -20.93
C PRO A 161 -23.83 4.73 -21.39
N ASP A 162 -22.76 4.21 -22.00
CA ASP A 162 -22.69 2.83 -22.50
C ASP A 162 -22.73 1.78 -21.39
N LEU A 163 -22.46 2.18 -20.15
CA LEU A 163 -22.61 1.27 -18.99
C LEU A 163 -24.04 0.76 -18.81
N ARG A 164 -25.06 1.48 -19.27
CA ARG A 164 -26.48 1.22 -18.99
C ARG A 164 -27.03 -0.14 -19.45
N HIS A 165 -26.30 -0.87 -20.26
CA HIS A 165 -26.74 -2.14 -20.81
C HIS A 165 -25.79 -3.30 -20.54
N LEU A 166 -24.84 -3.09 -19.62
CA LEU A 166 -23.81 -4.06 -19.32
C LEU A 166 -23.95 -4.59 -17.90
N ALA A 167 -23.72 -5.87 -17.70
CA ALA A 167 -23.47 -6.39 -16.36
C ALA A 167 -22.12 -5.88 -15.85
N VAL A 168 -21.92 -5.87 -14.54
CA VAL A 168 -20.65 -5.41 -13.93
C VAL A 168 -19.87 -6.62 -13.43
N ALA A 169 -18.75 -6.91 -14.07
CA ALA A 169 -17.70 -7.80 -13.57
C ALA A 169 -16.61 -6.97 -12.88
N SER A 170 -16.12 -7.40 -11.74
CA SER A 170 -15.21 -6.57 -10.96
C SER A 170 -14.06 -7.36 -10.33
N SER A 171 -12.84 -6.80 -10.41
CA SER A 171 -11.68 -7.25 -9.63
C SER A 171 -11.40 -6.37 -8.40
N VAL A 172 -12.19 -5.31 -8.16
CA VAL A 172 -11.95 -4.36 -7.08
C VAL A 172 -12.84 -4.60 -5.88
N ASP A 173 -12.35 -4.23 -4.70
CA ASP A 173 -12.98 -4.46 -3.41
C ASP A 173 -13.99 -3.35 -3.09
N PRO A 174 -15.25 -3.66 -2.70
CA PRO A 174 -16.27 -2.67 -2.36
C PRO A 174 -15.97 -1.88 -1.07
N LEU A 175 -15.01 -2.31 -0.26
CA LEU A 175 -14.59 -1.62 0.97
C LEU A 175 -13.83 -0.31 0.72
N HIS A 176 -13.54 0.01 -0.53
CA HIS A 176 -12.88 1.25 -0.94
C HIS A 176 -13.78 2.08 -1.84
N LEU A 177 -13.61 3.42 -1.84
CA LEU A 177 -14.52 4.31 -2.57
C LEU A 177 -14.67 3.90 -4.04
N TYR A 178 -13.59 3.60 -4.75
CA TYR A 178 -13.67 3.18 -6.15
C TYR A 178 -14.55 1.94 -6.33
N GLY A 179 -14.31 0.89 -5.54
CA GLY A 179 -15.16 -0.29 -5.56
C GLY A 179 -16.58 0.01 -5.10
N LEU A 180 -16.75 0.78 -4.03
CA LEU A 180 -18.05 1.18 -3.51
C LEU A 180 -18.88 1.92 -4.57
N THR A 181 -18.31 2.93 -5.23
CA THR A 181 -18.99 3.70 -6.26
C THR A 181 -19.34 2.83 -7.47
N PHE A 182 -18.35 2.15 -8.07
CA PHE A 182 -18.52 1.50 -9.36
C PHE A 182 -19.06 0.07 -9.29
N THR A 183 -19.02 -0.58 -8.14
CA THR A 183 -19.55 -1.93 -7.98
C THR A 183 -20.77 -2.02 -7.05
N VAL A 184 -21.14 -0.92 -6.39
CA VAL A 184 -22.34 -0.87 -5.54
C VAL A 184 -23.27 0.27 -5.97
N TRP A 185 -22.85 1.54 -5.81
CA TRP A 185 -23.73 2.68 -6.03
C TRP A 185 -24.19 2.82 -7.47
N VAL A 186 -23.26 2.78 -8.43
CA VAL A 186 -23.59 2.89 -9.88
C VAL A 186 -24.48 1.73 -10.34
N PRO A 187 -24.17 0.44 -10.07
CA PRO A 187 -25.07 -0.65 -10.42
C PRO A 187 -26.45 -0.55 -9.77
N MET A 188 -26.53 -0.20 -8.51
CA MET A 188 -27.81 -0.06 -7.81
C MET A 188 -28.65 1.10 -8.35
N ALA A 189 -28.03 2.25 -8.63
CA ALA A 189 -28.71 3.43 -9.16
C ALA A 189 -29.18 3.24 -10.62
N LEU A 190 -28.46 2.48 -11.41
CA LEU A 190 -28.75 2.24 -12.83
C LEU A 190 -29.51 0.94 -13.08
N GLY A 191 -29.68 0.10 -12.07
CA GLY A 191 -30.37 -1.19 -12.18
C GLY A 191 -29.53 -2.24 -12.92
N PHE A 192 -28.19 -2.20 -12.77
CA PHE A 192 -27.28 -3.16 -13.40
C PHE A 192 -27.12 -4.42 -12.57
N THR A 193 -26.98 -5.53 -13.26
CA THR A 193 -26.62 -6.81 -12.65
C THR A 193 -25.11 -6.87 -12.39
N ARG A 194 -24.71 -7.35 -11.22
CA ARG A 194 -23.32 -7.64 -10.89
C ARG A 194 -23.03 -9.13 -11.03
N ILE A 195 -21.89 -9.45 -11.61
CA ILE A 195 -21.38 -10.81 -11.67
C ILE A 195 -20.60 -11.10 -10.40
N VAL A 196 -20.92 -12.21 -9.75
CA VAL A 196 -20.26 -12.68 -8.53
C VAL A 196 -19.88 -14.17 -8.64
N PRO A 197 -18.81 -14.60 -8.00
CA PRO A 197 -17.94 -13.86 -7.11
C PRO A 197 -17.11 -12.78 -7.83
N ARG A 198 -16.43 -11.95 -7.05
CA ARG A 198 -15.44 -10.99 -7.55
C ARG A 198 -14.31 -11.75 -8.24
N LEU A 199 -13.75 -11.17 -9.31
CA LEU A 199 -12.60 -11.73 -10.02
C LEU A 199 -11.33 -11.54 -9.16
N GLU A 200 -10.69 -12.62 -8.80
CA GLU A 200 -9.45 -12.58 -8.00
C GLU A 200 -8.20 -12.60 -8.89
N VAL A 201 -8.27 -13.34 -9.99
CA VAL A 201 -7.21 -13.50 -10.98
C VAL A 201 -7.77 -13.28 -12.40
N PRO A 202 -6.93 -12.91 -13.39
CA PRO A 202 -7.38 -12.68 -14.77
C PRO A 202 -8.09 -13.87 -15.41
N GLU A 203 -7.75 -15.09 -15.03
CA GLU A 203 -8.35 -16.34 -15.51
C GLU A 203 -9.84 -16.45 -15.16
N ASP A 204 -10.27 -15.77 -14.11
CA ASP A 204 -11.69 -15.71 -13.71
C ASP A 204 -12.58 -15.05 -14.79
N LEU A 205 -12.00 -14.26 -15.71
CA LEU A 205 -12.73 -13.67 -16.84
C LEU A 205 -13.41 -14.71 -17.71
N ALA A 206 -12.90 -15.94 -17.77
CA ALA A 206 -13.56 -17.06 -18.46
C ALA A 206 -14.97 -17.35 -17.93
N SER A 207 -15.27 -16.97 -16.68
CA SER A 207 -16.60 -17.14 -16.08
C SER A 207 -17.60 -16.05 -16.48
N VAL A 208 -17.14 -14.97 -17.11
CA VAL A 208 -17.97 -13.84 -17.55
C VAL A 208 -18.56 -14.15 -18.91
N THR A 209 -19.82 -14.58 -18.95
CA THR A 209 -20.50 -15.08 -20.16
C THR A 209 -21.55 -14.12 -20.72
N VAL A 210 -21.84 -13.01 -20.04
CA VAL A 210 -22.80 -12.01 -20.48
C VAL A 210 -22.10 -10.68 -20.80
N PRO A 211 -22.62 -9.84 -21.72
CA PRO A 211 -22.03 -8.53 -22.04
C PRO A 211 -21.78 -7.72 -20.77
N SER A 212 -20.52 -7.36 -20.52
CA SER A 212 -20.11 -6.83 -19.21
C SER A 212 -19.16 -5.66 -19.31
N ALA A 213 -19.23 -4.78 -18.31
CA ALA A 213 -18.23 -3.80 -17.97
C ALA A 213 -17.26 -4.39 -16.93
N LEU A 214 -15.97 -4.42 -17.24
CA LEU A 214 -14.92 -4.82 -16.32
C LEU A 214 -14.46 -3.60 -15.51
N ILE A 215 -14.79 -3.59 -14.22
CA ILE A 215 -14.31 -2.59 -13.24
C ILE A 215 -13.07 -3.13 -12.56
N SER A 216 -11.91 -2.52 -12.85
CA SER A 216 -10.63 -3.14 -12.53
C SER A 216 -9.56 -2.13 -12.11
N SER A 217 -8.37 -2.63 -11.79
CA SER A 217 -7.19 -1.85 -11.43
C SER A 217 -6.05 -2.06 -12.44
N PRO A 218 -5.08 -1.13 -12.52
CA PRO A 218 -3.90 -1.30 -13.36
C PRO A 218 -3.13 -2.60 -13.09
N THR A 219 -3.14 -3.06 -11.84
CA THR A 219 -2.47 -4.31 -11.44
C THR A 219 -3.13 -5.52 -12.08
N PHE A 220 -4.44 -5.67 -11.97
CA PHE A 220 -5.17 -6.78 -12.58
C PHE A 220 -5.03 -6.75 -14.12
N LEU A 221 -5.24 -5.58 -14.74
CA LEU A 221 -5.19 -5.40 -16.20
C LEU A 221 -3.81 -5.73 -16.79
N ARG A 222 -2.73 -5.57 -16.03
CA ARG A 222 -1.38 -5.89 -16.47
C ARG A 222 -1.19 -7.39 -16.73
N TYR A 223 -1.86 -8.23 -15.96
CA TYR A 223 -1.71 -9.68 -16.02
C TYR A 223 -2.77 -10.38 -16.88
N LEU A 224 -3.55 -9.62 -17.67
CA LEU A 224 -4.48 -10.23 -18.63
C LEU A 224 -3.74 -11.22 -19.54
N ASP A 225 -4.32 -12.41 -19.69
CA ASP A 225 -3.80 -13.46 -20.56
C ASP A 225 -4.63 -13.50 -21.85
N PRO A 226 -4.02 -13.36 -23.04
CA PRO A 226 -4.73 -13.46 -24.31
C PRO A 226 -5.36 -14.83 -24.57
N ALA A 227 -4.92 -15.89 -23.86
CA ALA A 227 -5.51 -17.22 -23.96
C ALA A 227 -6.82 -17.36 -23.19
N VAL A 228 -7.13 -16.45 -22.26
CA VAL A 228 -8.38 -16.47 -21.49
C VAL A 228 -9.50 -15.82 -22.30
N PRO A 229 -10.68 -16.44 -22.45
CA PRO A 229 -11.82 -15.82 -23.12
C PRO A 229 -12.23 -14.49 -22.46
N HIS A 230 -12.40 -13.46 -23.24
CA HIS A 230 -12.80 -12.10 -22.80
C HIS A 230 -13.84 -11.45 -23.73
N ASP A 231 -14.44 -12.25 -24.61
CA ASP A 231 -15.41 -11.79 -25.62
C ASP A 231 -16.67 -11.16 -25.02
N ALA A 232 -16.97 -11.41 -23.76
CA ALA A 232 -18.08 -10.79 -23.06
C ALA A 232 -17.76 -9.37 -22.54
N VAL A 233 -16.49 -8.97 -22.48
CA VAL A 233 -16.09 -7.63 -22.02
C VAL A 233 -16.35 -6.60 -23.12
N ARG A 234 -17.20 -5.61 -22.83
CA ARG A 234 -17.59 -4.52 -23.74
C ARG A 234 -17.12 -3.16 -23.29
N PHE A 235 -16.72 -3.02 -22.06
CA PHE A 235 -16.21 -1.80 -21.46
C PHE A 235 -15.20 -2.13 -20.38
N ILE A 236 -14.15 -1.34 -20.27
CA ILE A 236 -13.13 -1.49 -19.21
C ILE A 236 -12.96 -0.14 -18.52
N LEU A 237 -13.07 -0.15 -17.19
CA LEU A 237 -12.78 1.00 -16.35
C LEU A 237 -11.62 0.68 -15.42
N SER A 238 -10.59 1.52 -15.43
CA SER A 238 -9.41 1.39 -14.57
C SER A 238 -9.30 2.58 -13.62
N ALA A 239 -9.11 2.33 -12.35
CA ALA A 239 -8.78 3.35 -11.36
C ALA A 239 -7.96 2.75 -10.21
N GLY A 240 -7.73 3.57 -9.16
CA GLY A 240 -6.89 3.18 -8.04
C GLY A 240 -5.39 3.38 -8.26
N GLY A 241 -4.97 3.65 -9.48
CA GLY A 241 -3.61 3.98 -9.87
C GLY A 241 -3.55 4.41 -11.33
N LYS A 242 -2.42 4.96 -11.77
CA LYS A 242 -2.21 5.34 -13.17
C LYS A 242 -2.00 4.07 -14.00
N LEU A 243 -2.81 3.88 -15.05
CA LEU A 243 -2.54 2.87 -16.06
C LEU A 243 -1.39 3.35 -16.95
N GLY A 244 -0.31 2.58 -17.04
CA GLY A 244 0.81 2.88 -17.93
C GLY A 244 0.41 2.75 -19.41
N ALA A 245 1.06 3.51 -20.31
CA ALA A 245 0.77 3.49 -21.73
C ALA A 245 0.93 2.09 -22.34
N ASP A 246 2.00 1.37 -21.98
CA ASP A 246 2.27 0.02 -22.47
C ASP A 246 1.21 -0.98 -22.00
N THR A 247 0.81 -0.90 -20.72
CA THR A 247 -0.29 -1.72 -20.20
C THR A 247 -1.61 -1.40 -20.90
N GLY A 248 -1.92 -0.10 -21.14
CA GLY A 248 -3.10 0.31 -21.86
C GLY A 248 -3.12 -0.20 -23.30
N ALA A 249 -1.99 -0.14 -24.01
CA ALA A 249 -1.84 -0.67 -25.37
C ALA A 249 -2.05 -2.20 -25.40
N ARG A 250 -1.42 -2.91 -24.46
CA ARG A 250 -1.57 -4.37 -24.32
C ARG A 250 -3.02 -4.79 -24.01
N VAL A 251 -3.70 -4.08 -23.12
CA VAL A 251 -5.13 -4.33 -22.83
C VAL A 251 -5.98 -4.17 -24.10
N LYS A 252 -5.74 -3.11 -24.87
CA LYS A 252 -6.43 -2.86 -26.14
C LYS A 252 -6.14 -3.94 -27.17
N GLU A 253 -4.91 -4.44 -27.24
CA GLU A 253 -4.53 -5.55 -28.13
C GLU A 253 -5.26 -6.85 -27.75
N ILE A 254 -5.28 -7.21 -26.44
CA ILE A 254 -5.89 -8.44 -25.96
C ILE A 254 -7.41 -8.40 -26.08
N VAL A 255 -8.06 -7.35 -25.56
CA VAL A 255 -9.53 -7.28 -25.44
C VAL A 255 -10.20 -6.63 -26.65
N GLY A 256 -9.45 -5.93 -27.51
CA GLY A 256 -9.97 -5.23 -28.68
C GLY A 256 -10.55 -3.85 -28.39
N ILE A 257 -10.63 -3.43 -27.12
CA ILE A 257 -11.16 -2.13 -26.69
C ILE A 257 -10.20 -1.43 -25.72
N PRO A 258 -10.13 -0.08 -25.74
CA PRO A 258 -9.31 0.65 -24.78
C PRO A 258 -9.92 0.60 -23.38
N ALA A 259 -9.08 0.66 -22.35
CA ALA A 259 -9.54 0.92 -21.00
C ALA A 259 -9.79 2.42 -20.80
N SER A 260 -10.94 2.79 -20.26
CA SER A 260 -11.20 4.12 -19.72
C SER A 260 -10.60 4.27 -18.32
N GLY A 261 -10.30 5.51 -17.92
CA GLY A 261 -9.74 5.80 -16.59
C GLY A 261 -10.60 6.78 -15.82
N ILE A 262 -10.57 6.63 -14.49
CA ILE A 262 -11.12 7.60 -13.53
C ILE A 262 -10.01 8.15 -12.67
N TYR A 263 -10.03 9.46 -12.45
CA TYR A 263 -9.20 10.16 -11.50
C TYR A 263 -10.07 10.77 -10.39
N GLY A 264 -9.65 10.56 -9.15
CA GLY A 264 -10.30 11.06 -7.95
C GLY A 264 -9.65 10.47 -6.70
N SER A 265 -10.15 10.84 -5.54
CA SER A 265 -9.71 10.34 -4.24
C SER A 265 -10.91 10.00 -3.36
N THR A 266 -10.65 9.34 -2.22
CA THR A 266 -11.71 9.09 -1.24
C THR A 266 -12.32 10.40 -0.75
N GLU A 267 -11.53 11.45 -0.64
CA GLU A 267 -11.96 12.78 -0.19
C GLU A 267 -12.83 13.48 -1.23
N THR A 268 -12.43 13.45 -2.50
CA THR A 268 -13.06 14.24 -3.57
C THR A 268 -14.20 13.54 -4.29
N GLY A 269 -14.22 12.20 -4.32
CA GLY A 269 -15.00 11.45 -5.32
C GLY A 269 -14.37 11.55 -6.70
N VAL A 270 -15.16 11.30 -7.75
CA VAL A 270 -14.74 11.42 -9.14
C VAL A 270 -14.48 12.90 -9.50
N VAL A 271 -13.28 13.19 -9.97
CA VAL A 271 -12.84 14.54 -10.39
C VAL A 271 -12.71 14.63 -11.90
N ALA A 272 -12.17 13.60 -12.52
CA ALA A 272 -11.89 13.60 -13.95
C ALA A 272 -11.88 12.18 -14.51
N PHE A 273 -11.91 12.07 -15.82
CA PHE A 273 -11.90 10.80 -16.53
C PHE A 273 -11.05 10.88 -17.80
N THR A 274 -10.71 9.72 -18.34
CA THR A 274 -10.11 9.58 -19.66
C THR A 274 -10.77 8.41 -20.40
N ARG A 275 -11.00 8.55 -21.71
CA ARG A 275 -11.60 7.49 -22.51
C ARG A 275 -10.59 6.45 -22.98
N GLU A 276 -9.32 6.77 -22.99
CA GLU A 276 -8.21 5.85 -23.27
C GLU A 276 -7.11 6.05 -22.24
N ALA A 277 -7.19 5.27 -21.17
CA ALA A 277 -6.22 5.33 -20.08
C ALA A 277 -4.81 4.97 -20.58
N GLY A 278 -3.83 5.73 -20.12
CA GLY A 278 -2.42 5.58 -20.52
C GLY A 278 -1.97 6.50 -21.65
N LYS A 279 -2.89 7.04 -22.48
CA LYS A 279 -2.54 7.92 -23.63
C LYS A 279 -2.90 9.36 -23.42
N GLY A 280 -3.90 9.64 -22.62
CA GLY A 280 -4.57 10.92 -22.65
C GLY A 280 -4.37 11.80 -21.45
N ASP A 281 -4.72 13.02 -21.68
CA ASP A 281 -4.96 14.00 -20.65
C ASP A 281 -6.33 13.72 -20.01
N ALA A 282 -6.49 14.07 -18.75
CA ALA A 282 -7.74 13.87 -18.03
C ALA A 282 -8.70 15.01 -18.32
N GLU A 283 -9.97 14.69 -18.54
CA GLU A 283 -11.07 15.62 -18.70
C GLU A 283 -11.85 15.75 -17.39
N LEU A 284 -12.11 16.99 -16.94
CA LEU A 284 -12.90 17.23 -15.73
C LEU A 284 -14.31 16.63 -15.86
N ALA A 285 -14.77 15.99 -14.82
CA ALA A 285 -16.10 15.41 -14.74
C ALA A 285 -17.19 16.50 -14.76
N PRO A 286 -18.43 16.19 -15.20
CA PRO A 286 -19.53 17.13 -15.21
C PRO A 286 -19.75 17.83 -13.86
N GLY A 287 -19.82 19.17 -13.87
CA GLY A 287 -19.97 19.97 -12.67
C GLY A 287 -18.70 20.20 -11.84
N VAL A 288 -17.57 19.64 -12.26
CA VAL A 288 -16.25 19.92 -11.66
C VAL A 288 -15.55 21.04 -12.44
N SER A 289 -14.95 21.98 -11.75
CA SER A 289 -14.19 23.09 -12.36
C SER A 289 -13.03 23.51 -11.45
N PHE A 290 -11.99 24.13 -12.03
CA PHE A 290 -10.91 24.70 -11.24
C PHE A 290 -11.33 26.01 -10.56
N ILE A 291 -10.75 26.29 -9.40
CA ILE A 291 -10.88 27.55 -8.65
C ILE A 291 -9.51 28.24 -8.66
N GLY A 292 -9.44 29.42 -9.29
CA GLY A 292 -8.20 30.16 -9.43
C GLY A 292 -7.20 29.52 -10.42
N ASP A 293 -5.90 29.56 -10.14
CA ASP A 293 -4.89 28.88 -10.97
C ASP A 293 -5.04 27.34 -10.85
N PRO A 294 -5.28 26.64 -11.95
CA PRO A 294 -5.40 25.19 -11.94
C PRO A 294 -4.20 24.46 -11.31
N ARG A 295 -2.99 25.04 -11.38
CA ARG A 295 -1.78 24.48 -10.79
C ARG A 295 -1.84 24.40 -9.25
N GLU A 296 -2.68 25.21 -8.61
CA GLU A 296 -2.95 25.11 -7.18
C GLU A 296 -3.78 23.86 -6.81
N GLY A 297 -4.45 23.25 -7.80
CA GLY A 297 -5.25 22.04 -7.63
C GLY A 297 -6.53 22.25 -6.82
N ARG A 298 -7.00 23.50 -6.67
CA ARG A 298 -8.29 23.79 -6.03
C ARG A 298 -9.41 23.58 -7.05
N ILE A 299 -10.44 22.83 -6.63
CA ILE A 299 -11.58 22.50 -7.49
C ILE A 299 -12.90 22.81 -6.78
N LYS A 300 -13.88 23.22 -7.56
CA LYS A 300 -15.31 23.15 -7.21
C LYS A 300 -15.82 21.77 -7.63
N THR A 301 -16.57 21.09 -6.78
CA THR A 301 -17.10 19.74 -7.07
C THR A 301 -18.45 19.55 -6.34
N PRO A 302 -19.46 18.94 -7.01
CA PRO A 302 -20.73 18.64 -6.38
C PRO A 302 -20.69 17.42 -5.43
N LEU A 303 -19.53 16.75 -5.30
CA LEU A 303 -19.37 15.48 -4.58
C LEU A 303 -18.83 15.63 -3.16
N THR A 304 -18.62 16.85 -2.70
CA THR A 304 -18.23 17.17 -1.32
C THR A 304 -19.26 18.04 -0.63
N ALA A 305 -19.36 17.91 0.68
CA ALA A 305 -20.33 18.69 1.47
C ALA A 305 -20.06 20.22 1.42
N ARG A 306 -18.79 20.62 1.21
CA ARG A 306 -18.38 22.03 1.09
C ARG A 306 -18.53 22.58 -0.31
N GLY A 307 -18.69 21.72 -1.32
CA GLY A 307 -18.73 22.09 -2.71
C GLY A 307 -17.36 22.41 -3.34
N ASP A 308 -16.28 22.26 -2.58
CA ASP A 308 -14.90 22.43 -3.02
C ASP A 308 -13.97 21.36 -2.44
N ALA A 309 -12.78 21.23 -3.03
CA ALA A 309 -11.69 20.35 -2.57
C ALA A 309 -10.33 20.82 -3.11
N THR A 310 -9.26 20.26 -2.56
CA THR A 310 -7.90 20.44 -3.06
C THR A 310 -7.33 19.09 -3.49
N LEU A 311 -6.75 19.04 -4.68
CA LEU A 311 -6.10 17.85 -5.21
C LEU A 311 -4.73 17.65 -4.59
N ASP A 312 -4.43 16.42 -4.21
CA ASP A 312 -3.10 16.04 -3.69
C ASP A 312 -2.05 15.91 -4.81
N ASP A 313 -2.50 15.90 -6.06
CA ASP A 313 -1.63 15.79 -7.22
C ASP A 313 -1.27 17.17 -7.79
N ARG A 314 -0.09 17.25 -8.40
CA ARG A 314 0.30 18.37 -9.26
C ARG A 314 -0.31 18.14 -10.62
N ILE A 315 -0.87 19.18 -11.19
CA ILE A 315 -1.48 19.15 -12.50
C ILE A 315 -0.86 20.19 -13.44
N GLU A 316 -0.85 19.88 -14.72
CA GLU A 316 -0.53 20.80 -15.81
C GLU A 316 -1.80 21.05 -16.61
N PRO A 317 -2.36 22.25 -16.59
CA PRO A 317 -3.52 22.58 -17.41
C PRO A 317 -3.14 22.55 -18.90
N ILE A 318 -4.00 21.92 -19.71
CA ILE A 318 -3.83 21.84 -21.17
C ILE A 318 -4.93 22.67 -21.85
N GLY A 319 -6.11 22.69 -21.25
CA GLY A 319 -7.26 23.47 -21.71
C GLY A 319 -8.11 23.90 -20.52
N SER A 320 -9.28 24.45 -20.81
CA SER A 320 -10.22 24.88 -19.75
C SER A 320 -10.79 23.74 -18.92
N HIS A 321 -10.88 22.54 -19.51
CA HIS A 321 -11.48 21.35 -18.88
C HIS A 321 -10.55 20.13 -18.92
N THR A 322 -9.33 20.29 -19.43
CA THR A 322 -8.38 19.19 -19.59
C THR A 322 -7.06 19.49 -18.91
N PHE A 323 -6.46 18.48 -18.31
CA PHE A 323 -5.18 18.60 -17.62
C PHE A 323 -4.39 17.29 -17.64
N ARG A 324 -3.09 17.40 -17.37
CA ARG A 324 -2.19 16.26 -17.21
C ARG A 324 -1.77 16.13 -15.75
N LEU A 325 -1.77 14.89 -15.25
CA LEU A 325 -1.25 14.56 -13.92
C LEU A 325 0.26 14.48 -13.96
N LEU A 326 0.92 15.24 -13.08
CA LEU A 326 2.39 15.30 -12.95
C LEU A 326 2.93 14.50 -11.77
N GLY A 327 2.04 13.86 -10.97
CA GLY A 327 2.38 13.10 -9.77
C GLY A 327 2.01 13.83 -8.48
N ARG A 328 2.15 13.15 -7.35
CA ARG A 328 1.65 13.61 -6.05
C ARG A 328 2.48 14.74 -5.45
N ARG A 329 1.83 15.66 -4.76
CA ARG A 329 2.48 16.76 -4.03
C ARG A 329 3.24 16.25 -2.80
N ASP A 330 2.74 15.23 -2.12
CA ASP A 330 3.34 14.60 -0.94
C ASP A 330 4.54 13.70 -1.28
N ARG A 331 4.79 13.42 -2.57
CA ARG A 331 6.00 12.74 -3.04
C ARG A 331 7.17 13.70 -3.34
N ILE A 332 7.06 14.95 -2.90
CA ILE A 332 8.21 15.88 -2.83
C ILE A 332 8.70 15.91 -1.40
N VAL A 333 9.91 15.43 -1.18
CA VAL A 333 10.57 15.41 0.13
C VAL A 333 11.70 16.44 0.20
N LYS A 334 12.00 16.91 1.40
CA LYS A 334 13.13 17.83 1.63
C LYS A 334 14.33 17.01 2.14
N ILE A 335 15.37 16.91 1.34
CA ILE A 335 16.61 16.21 1.69
C ILE A 335 17.75 17.21 1.64
N ALA A 336 18.47 17.40 2.75
CA ALA A 336 19.59 18.33 2.85
C ALA A 336 19.25 19.73 2.29
N GLU A 337 18.10 20.30 2.68
CA GLU A 337 17.55 21.60 2.23
C GLU A 337 17.06 21.66 0.77
N GLU A 338 17.27 20.62 -0.04
CA GLU A 338 16.76 20.53 -1.41
C GLU A 338 15.39 19.84 -1.48
N ARG A 339 14.50 20.32 -2.37
CA ARG A 339 13.26 19.65 -2.71
C ARG A 339 13.53 18.57 -3.75
N VAL A 340 13.21 17.32 -3.41
CA VAL A 340 13.45 16.11 -4.23
C VAL A 340 12.12 15.46 -4.55
N SER A 341 11.87 15.22 -5.84
CA SER A 341 10.71 14.46 -6.31
C SER A 341 11.04 12.96 -6.35
N LEU A 342 10.33 12.17 -5.55
CA LEU A 342 10.47 10.71 -5.55
C LEU A 342 10.02 10.10 -6.88
N ASP A 343 8.97 10.68 -7.51
CA ASP A 343 8.47 10.24 -8.82
C ASP A 343 9.50 10.47 -9.94
N GLU A 344 10.27 11.55 -9.88
CA GLU A 344 11.33 11.84 -10.84
C GLU A 344 12.48 10.82 -10.73
N ILE A 345 12.81 10.42 -9.51
CA ILE A 345 13.82 9.37 -9.28
C ILE A 345 13.35 8.05 -9.89
N GLU A 346 12.13 7.61 -9.58
CA GLU A 346 11.56 6.35 -10.10
C GLU A 346 11.51 6.36 -11.64
N LYS A 347 11.07 7.48 -12.23
CA LYS A 347 11.05 7.65 -13.69
C LYS A 347 12.44 7.59 -14.30
N THR A 348 13.43 8.21 -13.67
CA THR A 348 14.83 8.21 -14.14
C THR A 348 15.41 6.79 -14.07
N VAL A 349 15.18 6.08 -12.98
CA VAL A 349 15.64 4.70 -12.79
C VAL A 349 14.99 3.76 -13.81
N LEU A 350 13.67 3.87 -13.99
CA LEU A 350 12.94 3.08 -14.98
C LEU A 350 13.46 3.35 -16.40
N GLY A 351 13.58 4.61 -16.80
CA GLY A 351 14.04 4.98 -18.14
C GLY A 351 15.49 4.63 -18.44
N ARG A 352 16.35 4.50 -17.40
CA ARG A 352 17.78 4.19 -17.57
C ARG A 352 18.07 2.69 -17.52
N TYR A 353 17.35 1.92 -16.70
CA TYR A 353 17.67 0.54 -16.37
C TYR A 353 16.49 -0.44 -16.59
N ASP A 354 15.29 0.06 -16.86
CA ASP A 354 14.06 -0.72 -16.85
C ASP A 354 13.78 -1.39 -15.49
N PHE A 355 14.15 -0.71 -14.39
CA PHE A 355 13.87 -1.19 -13.05
C PHE A 355 12.58 -0.57 -12.52
N HIS A 356 11.64 -1.41 -12.14
CA HIS A 356 10.44 -1.02 -11.43
C HIS A 356 10.74 -0.84 -9.94
N THR A 357 10.60 0.37 -9.47
CA THR A 357 11.07 0.74 -8.13
C THR A 357 10.04 1.58 -7.39
N VAL A 358 10.18 1.58 -6.07
CA VAL A 358 9.49 2.51 -5.16
C VAL A 358 10.54 3.24 -4.33
N THR A 359 10.42 4.56 -4.28
CA THR A 359 11.32 5.42 -3.51
C THR A 359 10.61 6.05 -2.32
N LEU A 360 11.36 6.26 -1.24
CA LEU A 360 10.88 6.97 -0.05
C LEU A 360 12.03 7.72 0.61
N ALA A 361 11.67 8.75 1.41
CA ALA A 361 12.63 9.35 2.32
C ALA A 361 12.80 8.44 3.55
N VAL A 362 14.03 8.12 3.87
CA VAL A 362 14.40 7.35 5.07
C VAL A 362 15.27 8.22 5.97
N THR A 363 15.07 8.11 7.29
CA THR A 363 15.88 8.80 8.28
C THR A 363 16.82 7.81 8.95
N LEU A 364 18.12 8.00 8.77
CA LEU A 364 19.14 7.13 9.31
C LEU A 364 20.10 7.94 10.17
N LYS A 365 20.24 7.58 11.45
CA LYS A 365 21.12 8.31 12.40
C LYS A 365 20.89 9.82 12.38
N GLY A 366 19.61 10.24 12.33
CA GLY A 366 19.21 11.67 12.28
C GLY A 366 19.41 12.36 10.93
N ARG A 367 19.88 11.67 9.89
CA ARG A 367 20.04 12.22 8.53
C ARG A 367 19.01 11.63 7.58
N GLN A 368 18.34 12.49 6.83
CA GLN A 368 17.43 12.07 5.77
C GLN A 368 18.19 11.73 4.48
N ALA A 369 17.78 10.66 3.83
CA ALA A 369 18.29 10.23 2.53
C ALA A 369 17.20 9.53 1.73
N ILE A 370 17.47 9.22 0.47
CA ILE A 370 16.56 8.46 -0.39
C ILE A 370 16.84 6.97 -0.26
N GLY A 371 15.80 6.22 0.09
CA GLY A 371 15.73 4.77 -0.04
C GLY A 371 14.99 4.37 -1.32
N ILE A 372 15.42 3.29 -1.96
CA ILE A 372 14.80 2.72 -3.15
C ILE A 372 14.65 1.22 -3.00
N THR A 373 13.45 0.70 -3.30
CA THR A 373 13.15 -0.73 -3.32
C THR A 373 12.88 -1.17 -4.75
N VAL A 374 13.57 -2.22 -5.20
CA VAL A 374 13.45 -2.78 -6.56
C VAL A 374 12.54 -4.00 -6.53
N ASP A 375 11.57 -4.03 -7.43
CA ASP A 375 10.73 -5.19 -7.73
C ASP A 375 11.48 -6.13 -8.67
N GLN A 376 12.00 -7.25 -8.17
CA GLN A 376 12.80 -8.20 -8.96
C GLN A 376 11.97 -8.90 -10.04
N SER A 377 10.69 -9.18 -9.77
CA SER A 377 9.79 -9.82 -10.75
C SER A 377 9.61 -8.98 -12.02
N ARG A 378 9.85 -7.66 -11.91
CA ARG A 378 9.68 -6.67 -12.98
C ARG A 378 10.97 -5.97 -13.37
N SER A 379 12.09 -6.42 -12.85
CA SER A 379 13.43 -5.82 -13.07
C SER A 379 14.47 -6.91 -13.30
N PRO A 380 14.33 -7.73 -14.37
CA PRO A 380 15.17 -8.91 -14.58
C PRO A 380 16.65 -8.59 -14.77
N GLY A 381 17.00 -7.34 -15.10
CA GLY A 381 18.38 -6.86 -15.23
C GLY A 381 18.98 -6.32 -13.94
N TYR A 382 18.25 -6.31 -12.81
CA TYR A 382 18.77 -5.80 -11.55
C TYR A 382 19.75 -6.77 -10.91
N ASP A 383 20.92 -6.25 -10.59
CA ASP A 383 22.00 -6.98 -9.90
C ASP A 383 22.39 -6.20 -8.62
N PRO A 384 22.11 -6.74 -7.43
CA PRO A 384 22.40 -6.05 -6.16
C PRO A 384 23.89 -5.81 -5.94
N THR A 385 24.79 -6.56 -6.60
CA THR A 385 26.24 -6.35 -6.49
C THR A 385 26.72 -5.10 -7.23
N ARG A 386 25.90 -4.59 -8.17
CA ARG A 386 26.20 -3.42 -9.01
C ARG A 386 25.60 -2.10 -8.51
N VAL A 387 25.03 -2.05 -7.31
CA VAL A 387 24.40 -0.85 -6.75
C VAL A 387 25.30 0.38 -6.81
N ARG A 388 26.58 0.26 -6.48
CA ARG A 388 27.53 1.39 -6.58
C ARG A 388 27.72 1.92 -8.01
N GLN A 389 27.60 1.05 -9.01
CA GLN A 389 27.62 1.47 -10.41
C GLN A 389 26.36 2.26 -10.73
N TYR A 390 25.18 1.79 -10.31
CA TYR A 390 23.90 2.50 -10.51
C TYR A 390 23.92 3.88 -9.83
N GLU A 391 24.38 3.98 -8.58
CA GLU A 391 24.53 5.25 -7.88
C GLU A 391 25.44 6.24 -8.63
N ARG A 392 26.58 5.75 -9.15
CA ARG A 392 27.54 6.58 -9.90
C ARG A 392 26.95 7.11 -11.20
N GLU A 393 26.17 6.29 -11.90
CA GLU A 393 25.49 6.69 -13.12
C GLU A 393 24.34 7.66 -12.84
N LEU A 394 23.55 7.40 -11.80
CA LEU A 394 22.45 8.27 -11.39
C LEU A 394 22.94 9.66 -10.91
N ARG A 395 24.14 9.77 -10.34
CA ARG A 395 24.75 11.08 -10.00
C ARG A 395 24.98 11.98 -11.22
N LYS A 396 25.00 11.43 -12.42
CA LYS A 396 25.10 12.21 -13.66
C LYS A 396 23.74 12.72 -14.15
N LEU A 397 22.65 12.10 -13.68
CA LEU A 397 21.28 12.36 -14.12
C LEU A 397 20.43 13.07 -13.07
N LEU A 398 20.73 12.87 -11.79
CA LEU A 398 19.99 13.40 -10.65
C LEU A 398 20.84 14.36 -9.82
N LYS A 399 20.18 15.29 -9.13
CA LYS A 399 20.84 16.13 -8.13
C LYS A 399 21.43 15.27 -7.00
N PRO A 400 22.51 15.69 -6.35
CA PRO A 400 23.18 14.91 -5.29
C PRO A 400 22.23 14.45 -4.16
N ALA A 401 21.28 15.28 -3.76
CA ALA A 401 20.28 14.96 -2.74
C ALA A 401 19.23 13.93 -3.21
N ALA A 402 19.02 13.79 -4.52
CA ALA A 402 18.05 12.88 -5.13
C ALA A 402 18.63 11.49 -5.42
N VAL A 403 19.95 11.30 -5.34
CA VAL A 403 20.56 9.99 -5.61
C VAL A 403 20.23 9.02 -4.48
N PRO A 404 19.59 7.88 -4.76
CA PRO A 404 19.28 6.87 -3.75
C PRO A 404 20.55 6.37 -3.06
N ARG A 405 20.54 6.35 -1.73
CA ARG A 405 21.67 5.89 -0.91
C ARG A 405 21.44 4.53 -0.29
N PHE A 406 20.19 4.10 -0.21
CA PHE A 406 19.79 2.82 0.35
C PHE A 406 18.98 2.05 -0.66
N TRP A 407 19.49 0.90 -1.06
CA TRP A 407 18.88 0.02 -2.04
C TRP A 407 18.40 -1.25 -1.35
N ARG A 408 17.17 -1.65 -1.69
CA ARG A 408 16.59 -2.93 -1.30
C ARG A 408 16.05 -3.58 -2.55
N SER A 409 15.93 -4.89 -2.53
CA SER A 409 15.20 -5.63 -3.55
C SER A 409 14.30 -6.66 -2.89
N VAL A 410 13.14 -6.85 -3.46
CA VAL A 410 12.15 -7.84 -3.04
C VAL A 410 11.71 -8.65 -4.24
N PRO A 411 11.32 -9.93 -4.07
CA PRO A 411 10.81 -10.74 -5.18
C PRO A 411 9.66 -10.05 -5.89
N VAL A 412 8.69 -9.49 -5.13
CA VAL A 412 7.56 -8.69 -5.60
C VAL A 412 7.34 -7.57 -4.60
N LEU A 413 7.07 -6.34 -5.07
CA LEU A 413 6.72 -5.23 -4.19
C LEU A 413 5.47 -5.56 -3.37
N PRO A 414 5.51 -5.32 -2.03
CA PRO A 414 4.35 -5.56 -1.19
C PRO A 414 3.18 -4.68 -1.64
N GLN A 415 1.99 -5.29 -1.71
CA GLN A 415 0.77 -4.63 -2.14
C GLN A 415 -0.29 -4.70 -1.05
N ASN A 416 -1.07 -3.64 -0.94
CA ASN A 416 -2.25 -3.62 -0.09
C ASN A 416 -3.43 -4.31 -0.80
N THR A 417 -4.58 -4.39 -0.12
CA THR A 417 -5.80 -5.01 -0.65
C THR A 417 -6.36 -4.34 -1.91
N GLN A 418 -5.87 -3.15 -2.28
CA GLN A 418 -6.22 -2.42 -3.51
C GLN A 418 -5.26 -2.71 -4.67
N GLY A 419 -4.26 -3.57 -4.48
CA GLY A 419 -3.18 -3.76 -5.46
C GLY A 419 -2.23 -2.56 -5.58
N LYS A 420 -2.31 -1.58 -4.64
CA LYS A 420 -1.34 -0.48 -4.54
C LYS A 420 -0.17 -0.92 -3.69
N THR A 421 1.00 -0.36 -3.97
CA THR A 421 2.18 -0.59 -3.13
C THR A 421 1.88 -0.25 -1.67
N ASP A 422 2.13 -1.18 -0.77
CA ASP A 422 2.04 -0.98 0.68
C ASP A 422 3.29 -0.23 1.16
N MET A 423 3.16 1.08 1.33
CA MET A 423 4.28 1.95 1.71
C MET A 423 4.78 1.70 3.12
N ASP A 424 3.95 1.18 4.02
CA ASP A 424 4.36 0.85 5.39
C ASP A 424 5.21 -0.42 5.38
N ALA A 425 4.80 -1.44 4.62
CA ALA A 425 5.61 -2.63 4.40
C ALA A 425 6.94 -2.30 3.68
N VAL A 426 6.92 -1.40 2.68
CA VAL A 426 8.17 -0.93 2.03
C VAL A 426 9.05 -0.18 3.01
N ARG A 427 8.49 0.65 3.89
CA ARG A 427 9.24 1.39 4.93
C ARG A 427 9.92 0.45 5.92
N SER A 428 9.21 -0.59 6.37
CA SER A 428 9.73 -1.62 7.29
C SER A 428 10.98 -2.30 6.74
N LEU A 429 11.10 -2.48 5.40
CA LEU A 429 12.32 -3.03 4.80
C LEU A 429 13.56 -2.21 5.10
N PHE A 430 13.42 -0.92 5.36
CA PHE A 430 14.54 -0.05 5.73
C PHE A 430 14.74 0.01 7.25
N GLU A 431 13.72 -0.26 8.05
CA GLU A 431 13.78 -0.27 9.51
C GLU A 431 14.35 -1.59 10.03
N GLU A 432 13.86 -2.73 9.55
CA GLU A 432 14.33 -4.06 9.95
C GLU A 432 15.81 -4.30 9.60
N THR A 433 16.26 -3.79 8.45
CA THR A 433 17.65 -4.00 8.00
C THR A 433 18.64 -3.08 8.73
N MET A 434 18.18 -2.04 9.42
CA MET A 434 19.07 -1.19 10.22
C MET A 434 19.67 -1.92 11.44
N THR A 435 18.96 -2.91 11.97
CA THR A 435 19.47 -3.75 13.07
C THR A 435 20.32 -4.92 12.58
N THR A 436 20.05 -5.44 11.39
CA THR A 436 20.68 -6.67 10.87
C THR A 436 21.91 -6.41 9.97
N GLU A 437 21.91 -5.34 9.18
CA GLU A 437 23.03 -5.03 8.25
C GLU A 437 24.32 -4.51 8.92
N LEU A 438 24.25 -4.20 10.19
CA LEU A 438 25.42 -3.77 10.97
C LEU A 438 26.04 -4.91 11.80
N LEU A 439 25.37 -6.05 11.88
CA LEU A 439 25.88 -7.23 12.57
C LEU A 439 26.10 -8.36 11.58
N PRO A 440 27.33 -8.84 11.43
CA PRO A 440 27.60 -10.01 10.63
C PRO A 440 26.94 -11.26 11.27
N LYS A 441 26.53 -12.21 10.44
CA LYS A 441 26.01 -13.49 10.91
C LYS A 441 27.11 -14.29 11.59
N ILE A 442 26.92 -14.64 12.86
CA ILE A 442 27.84 -15.47 13.61
C ILE A 442 27.81 -16.88 13.01
N LYS A 443 28.95 -17.37 12.56
CA LYS A 443 29.16 -18.76 12.14
C LYS A 443 29.42 -19.68 13.33
N GLU A 444 30.24 -19.22 14.27
CA GLU A 444 30.69 -19.99 15.41
C GLU A 444 30.96 -19.06 16.60
N SER A 445 30.63 -19.48 17.78
CA SER A 445 31.02 -18.80 19.03
C SER A 445 31.49 -19.80 20.07
N THR A 446 32.52 -19.43 20.84
CA THR A 446 32.91 -20.20 22.01
C THR A 446 31.95 -19.91 23.15
N PRO A 447 31.79 -20.84 24.13
CA PRO A 447 31.09 -20.53 25.37
C PRO A 447 31.70 -19.31 26.06
N PHE A 448 30.86 -18.51 26.74
CA PHE A 448 31.33 -17.39 27.55
C PHE A 448 31.87 -17.93 28.89
N GLU A 449 33.18 -18.00 29.01
CA GLU A 449 33.85 -18.53 30.19
C GLU A 449 34.91 -17.54 30.68
N ILE A 450 34.98 -17.33 31.98
CA ILE A 450 36.01 -16.52 32.66
C ILE A 450 36.16 -15.11 32.02
N GLY A 451 35.02 -14.48 31.64
CA GLY A 451 35.02 -13.16 31.02
C GLY A 451 35.66 -13.12 29.64
N LYS A 452 35.70 -14.23 28.93
CA LYS A 452 36.26 -14.35 27.57
C LYS A 452 35.26 -15.01 26.63
N VAL A 453 35.17 -14.52 25.40
CA VAL A 453 34.38 -15.09 24.31
C VAL A 453 35.07 -14.83 22.97
N SER A 454 34.95 -15.78 22.04
CA SER A 454 35.35 -15.57 20.64
C SER A 454 34.17 -15.83 19.73
N VAL A 455 33.94 -14.94 18.77
CA VAL A 455 32.93 -15.07 17.73
C VAL A 455 33.59 -15.06 16.34
N THR A 456 33.18 -15.98 15.49
CA THR A 456 33.64 -16.07 14.10
C THR A 456 32.49 -15.76 13.17
N PHE A 457 32.70 -14.87 12.21
CA PHE A 457 31.71 -14.40 11.25
C PHE A 457 32.34 -14.00 9.91
N ASP A 458 31.54 -13.93 8.86
CA ASP A 458 32.00 -13.39 7.57
C ASP A 458 31.69 -11.89 7.49
N LEU A 459 32.57 -11.14 6.86
CA LEU A 459 32.33 -9.77 6.48
C LEU A 459 31.62 -9.75 5.11
N GLU A 460 30.30 -9.93 5.16
CA GLU A 460 29.47 -9.92 3.96
C GLU A 460 29.62 -8.57 3.23
N PRO A 461 29.77 -8.58 1.88
CA PRO A 461 29.97 -7.35 1.09
C PRO A 461 28.84 -6.31 1.27
N GLU A 462 27.65 -6.80 1.64
CA GLU A 462 26.44 -6.01 1.86
C GLU A 462 26.42 -5.27 3.21
N LEU A 463 27.33 -5.59 4.13
CA LEU A 463 27.42 -4.89 5.41
C LEU A 463 27.56 -3.38 5.21
N GLY A 464 26.66 -2.61 5.82
CA GLY A 464 26.60 -1.16 5.68
C GLY A 464 27.89 -0.42 6.04
N TRP A 465 28.80 -1.06 6.78
CA TRP A 465 30.09 -0.53 7.17
C TRP A 465 31.07 -0.29 6.03
N PHE A 466 30.92 -0.97 4.90
CA PHE A 466 31.78 -0.78 3.72
C PHE A 466 31.37 0.40 2.85
N LYS A 467 30.18 0.96 3.06
CA LYS A 467 29.66 2.09 2.27
C LYS A 467 30.42 3.37 2.61
N GLY A 468 31.12 3.94 1.60
CA GLY A 468 31.80 5.23 1.74
C GLY A 468 33.18 5.17 2.43
N HIS A 469 33.76 3.98 2.58
CA HIS A 469 35.10 3.83 3.14
C HIS A 469 36.02 3.18 2.09
N PHE A 470 36.72 4.05 1.35
CA PHE A 470 37.63 3.75 0.24
C PHE A 470 36.99 3.00 -0.94
N ASP A 471 36.41 3.75 -1.88
CA ASP A 471 35.68 3.21 -3.04
C ASP A 471 36.50 2.24 -3.92
N ALA A 472 37.83 2.40 -3.95
CA ALA A 472 38.72 1.51 -4.72
C ALA A 472 39.11 0.23 -3.96
N GLN A 473 39.13 0.27 -2.64
CA GLN A 473 39.50 -0.85 -1.77
C GLN A 473 38.74 -0.77 -0.45
N PRO A 474 37.50 -1.32 -0.39
CA PRO A 474 36.69 -1.25 0.81
C PRO A 474 37.34 -2.04 1.95
N ILE A 475 37.42 -1.40 3.12
CA ILE A 475 37.93 -2.00 4.36
C ILE A 475 36.93 -1.76 5.50
N LEU A 476 36.94 -2.65 6.50
CA LEU A 476 36.12 -2.47 7.71
C LEU A 476 36.67 -1.32 8.54
N PRO A 477 35.91 -0.18 8.67
CA PRO A 477 36.39 0.99 9.40
C PRO A 477 36.68 0.71 10.86
N GLY A 478 37.63 1.44 11.46
CA GLY A 478 37.92 1.33 12.88
C GLY A 478 36.68 1.58 13.76
N VAL A 479 35.82 2.53 13.38
CA VAL A 479 34.56 2.80 14.08
C VAL A 479 33.61 1.61 14.06
N ALA A 480 33.53 0.91 12.92
CA ALA A 480 32.72 -0.32 12.79
C ALA A 480 33.26 -1.44 13.69
N GLN A 481 34.60 -1.58 13.77
CA GLN A 481 35.22 -2.55 14.67
C GLN A 481 34.89 -2.26 16.15
N LEU A 482 34.90 -1.00 16.57
CA LEU A 482 34.52 -0.58 17.92
C LEU A 482 33.05 -0.86 18.22
N GLU A 483 32.18 -0.59 17.25
CA GLU A 483 30.74 -0.86 17.37
C GLU A 483 30.47 -2.35 17.52
N LEU A 484 31.13 -3.20 16.70
CA LEU A 484 31.00 -4.66 16.81
C LEU A 484 31.48 -5.18 18.16
N VAL A 485 32.61 -4.65 18.69
CA VAL A 485 33.08 -4.98 20.06
C VAL A 485 32.02 -4.65 21.10
N THR A 486 31.43 -3.44 21.04
CA THR A 486 30.41 -2.98 21.98
C THR A 486 29.15 -3.84 21.92
N ARG A 487 28.68 -4.17 20.71
CA ARG A 487 27.49 -5.01 20.51
C ARG A 487 27.68 -6.45 20.96
N PHE A 488 28.80 -7.06 20.63
CA PHE A 488 29.08 -8.42 21.12
C PHE A 488 29.32 -8.43 22.64
N ALA A 489 29.98 -7.41 23.19
CA ALA A 489 30.05 -7.27 24.64
C ALA A 489 28.66 -7.18 25.27
N SER A 490 27.74 -6.41 24.67
CA SER A 490 26.35 -6.32 25.15
C SER A 490 25.61 -7.64 25.07
N GLN A 491 25.88 -8.45 24.05
CA GLN A 491 25.22 -9.75 23.86
C GLN A 491 25.65 -10.78 24.94
N PHE A 492 26.90 -10.73 25.40
CA PHE A 492 27.47 -11.73 26.28
C PHE A 492 27.56 -11.31 27.75
N ALA A 493 27.65 -10.00 28.03
CA ALA A 493 27.84 -9.49 29.39
C ALA A 493 26.71 -8.53 29.85
N GLY A 494 25.74 -8.23 29.01
CA GLY A 494 24.63 -7.31 29.30
C GLY A 494 24.79 -5.95 28.63
N PRO A 495 23.71 -5.10 28.58
CA PRO A 495 23.69 -3.85 27.82
C PRO A 495 24.92 -2.98 28.09
N ALA A 496 25.67 -2.65 27.01
CA ALA A 496 26.93 -1.91 27.10
C ALA A 496 26.94 -0.72 26.13
N ALA A 497 27.59 0.36 26.54
CA ALA A 497 27.90 1.52 25.73
C ALA A 497 29.40 1.82 25.78
N LEU A 498 29.95 2.29 24.64
CA LEU A 498 31.34 2.70 24.56
C LEU A 498 31.54 4.03 25.32
N LYS A 499 32.40 4.02 26.34
CA LYS A 499 32.78 5.21 27.12
C LYS A 499 34.06 5.84 26.60
N GLU A 500 35.08 5.02 26.32
CA GLU A 500 36.42 5.51 25.95
C GLU A 500 37.19 4.44 25.16
N VAL A 501 37.97 4.89 24.16
CA VAL A 501 38.94 4.05 23.45
C VAL A 501 40.30 4.26 24.11
N VAL A 502 40.73 3.29 24.91
CA VAL A 502 42.00 3.40 25.64
C VAL A 502 43.19 3.16 24.73
N GLN A 503 43.07 2.19 23.82
CA GLN A 503 44.12 1.85 22.87
C GLN A 503 43.51 1.08 21.69
N MET A 504 43.98 1.38 20.49
CA MET A 504 43.65 0.60 19.29
C MET A 504 44.84 0.59 18.32
N LYS A 505 45.15 -0.58 17.77
CA LYS A 505 46.20 -0.75 16.76
C LYS A 505 45.66 -1.61 15.62
N PHE A 506 45.84 -1.14 14.39
CA PHE A 506 45.51 -1.85 13.16
C PHE A 506 46.78 -2.45 12.56
N THR A 507 46.71 -3.70 12.11
CA THR A 507 47.84 -4.42 11.53
C THR A 507 47.53 -4.94 10.12
N THR A 508 46.33 -5.47 9.89
CA THR A 508 45.91 -5.98 8.60
C THR A 508 44.52 -5.47 8.26
N PRO A 509 44.27 -4.87 7.09
CA PRO A 509 42.94 -4.46 6.67
C PRO A 509 42.01 -5.66 6.55
N MET A 510 40.79 -5.54 7.07
CA MET A 510 39.70 -6.49 6.87
C MET A 510 38.82 -6.00 5.72
N THR A 511 38.57 -6.87 4.74
CA THR A 511 37.88 -6.55 3.49
C THR A 511 36.57 -7.34 3.33
N PRO A 512 35.63 -6.90 2.48
CA PRO A 512 34.46 -7.72 2.15
C PRO A 512 34.85 -9.14 1.70
N GLY A 513 34.14 -10.12 2.23
CA GLY A 513 34.39 -11.55 1.97
C GLY A 513 35.39 -12.22 2.90
N ASP A 514 36.04 -11.46 3.81
CA ASP A 514 36.90 -12.08 4.81
C ASP A 514 36.10 -12.83 5.90
N THR A 515 36.62 -13.99 6.31
CA THR A 515 36.20 -14.62 7.56
C THR A 515 37.03 -14.06 8.71
N VAL A 516 36.34 -13.54 9.73
CA VAL A 516 36.93 -12.82 10.86
C VAL A 516 36.59 -13.50 12.18
N ARG A 517 37.56 -13.53 13.09
CA ARG A 517 37.38 -13.92 14.48
C ARG A 517 37.60 -12.72 15.39
N LEU A 518 36.60 -12.36 16.18
CA LEU A 518 36.72 -11.37 17.24
C LEU A 518 36.78 -12.10 18.57
N THR A 519 37.83 -11.85 19.35
CA THR A 519 37.97 -12.31 20.72
C THR A 519 37.78 -11.13 21.66
N LEU A 520 36.91 -11.28 22.64
CA LEU A 520 36.72 -10.34 23.75
C LEU A 520 37.22 -10.99 25.06
N ALA A 521 37.92 -10.22 25.87
CA ALA A 521 38.42 -10.66 27.15
C ALA A 521 38.28 -9.55 28.22
N SER A 522 38.28 -9.95 29.48
CA SER A 522 38.02 -9.09 30.63
C SER A 522 36.59 -8.51 30.60
N LEU A 523 35.62 -9.28 30.06
CA LEU A 523 34.21 -8.95 30.13
C LEU A 523 33.64 -9.29 31.48
N ASP A 524 33.02 -8.36 32.14
CA ASP A 524 32.21 -8.56 33.34
C ASP A 524 30.89 -7.76 33.21
N PRO A 525 29.80 -8.19 33.90
CA PRO A 525 28.49 -7.53 33.75
C PRO A 525 28.45 -6.08 34.24
N GLU A 526 29.42 -5.67 35.05
CA GLU A 526 29.54 -4.29 35.56
C GLU A 526 30.47 -3.42 34.70
N PHE A 527 31.20 -4.02 33.73
CA PHE A 527 32.25 -3.38 32.93
C PHE A 527 33.25 -2.60 33.79
N SER A 528 33.63 -3.22 34.92
CA SER A 528 34.51 -2.63 35.91
C SER A 528 35.95 -2.51 35.43
N THR A 529 36.34 -3.34 34.48
CA THR A 529 37.67 -3.35 33.85
C THR A 529 37.64 -2.99 32.37
N ASN A 530 38.80 -2.64 31.81
CA ASN A 530 38.90 -2.39 30.38
C ASN A 530 38.74 -3.69 29.61
N VAL A 531 37.77 -3.71 28.68
CA VAL A 531 37.56 -4.82 27.75
C VAL A 531 38.71 -4.87 26.76
N LYS A 532 39.37 -6.00 26.68
CA LYS A 532 40.40 -6.26 25.66
C LYS A 532 39.78 -6.96 24.48
N PHE A 533 40.20 -6.60 23.30
CA PHE A 533 39.75 -7.27 22.08
C PHE A 533 40.88 -7.48 21.08
N ASP A 534 40.77 -8.54 20.27
CA ASP A 534 41.55 -8.75 19.09
C ASP A 534 40.66 -9.25 17.93
N TYR A 535 40.96 -8.75 16.73
CA TYR A 535 40.42 -9.23 15.48
C TYR A 535 41.47 -10.02 14.72
N GLN A 536 41.11 -11.18 14.26
CA GLN A 536 41.92 -12.02 13.36
C GLN A 536 41.19 -12.27 12.07
N VAL A 537 41.87 -12.24 10.94
CA VAL A 537 41.33 -12.55 9.63
C VAL A 537 41.92 -13.86 9.12
N TYR A 538 41.06 -14.73 8.57
CA TYR A 538 41.47 -16.00 7.99
C TYR A 538 41.83 -15.81 6.53
N ARG A 539 43.13 -15.95 6.20
CA ARG A 539 43.66 -15.87 4.82
C ARG A 539 44.80 -16.85 4.64
N ASN A 540 44.90 -17.46 3.45
CA ASN A 540 45.94 -18.44 3.11
C ASN A 540 46.07 -19.54 4.16
N ASN A 541 44.95 -20.14 4.57
CA ASN A 541 44.84 -21.22 5.54
C ASN A 541 45.43 -20.89 6.92
N SER A 542 45.51 -19.63 7.30
CA SER A 542 46.00 -19.19 8.61
C SER A 542 45.26 -17.96 9.16
N TRP A 543 45.16 -17.88 10.49
CA TRP A 543 44.68 -16.72 11.17
C TRP A 543 45.79 -15.66 11.31
N ARG A 544 45.48 -14.41 10.93
CA ARG A 544 46.40 -13.27 11.04
C ARG A 544 45.77 -12.17 11.85
N LEU A 545 46.54 -11.57 12.74
CA LEU A 545 46.06 -10.40 13.54
C LEU A 545 45.68 -9.26 12.61
N ALA A 546 44.46 -8.76 12.74
CA ALA A 546 43.93 -7.63 11.98
C ALA A 546 43.89 -6.34 12.80
N SER A 547 43.39 -6.41 14.02
CA SER A 547 43.47 -5.30 14.98
C SER A 547 43.41 -5.80 16.41
N ILE A 548 43.92 -4.97 17.34
CA ILE A 548 43.90 -5.26 18.77
C ILE A 548 43.70 -3.96 19.55
N GLY A 549 43.00 -4.05 20.70
CA GLY A 549 42.79 -2.85 21.51
C GLY A 549 42.20 -3.10 22.88
N ARG A 550 41.96 -1.99 23.55
CA ARG A 550 41.32 -1.91 24.88
C ARG A 550 40.27 -0.81 24.87
N LEU A 551 39.09 -1.11 25.35
CA LEU A 551 37.96 -0.19 25.47
C LEU A 551 37.51 -0.11 26.91
N LYS A 552 37.07 1.07 27.32
CA LYS A 552 36.29 1.25 28.53
C LYS A 552 34.82 1.29 28.12
N LEU A 553 34.08 0.29 28.56
CA LEU A 553 32.63 0.21 28.41
C LEU A 553 31.93 0.64 29.69
N CYS A 554 30.65 0.97 29.60
CA CYS A 554 29.77 1.20 30.76
C CYS A 554 28.41 0.56 30.48
N LYS A 555 27.60 0.33 31.51
CA LYS A 555 26.21 -0.08 31.29
C LYS A 555 25.47 0.93 30.43
N ALA A 556 24.78 0.45 29.41
CA ALA A 556 23.85 1.29 28.66
C ALA A 556 22.61 1.56 29.52
N ALA A 557 22.12 2.80 29.50
CA ALA A 557 20.93 3.22 30.23
C ALA A 557 19.65 2.60 29.69
#